data_d3832aa3bc0b4c7270921e6b65e5b440
#
_entry.id   d3832aa3bc0b4c7270921e6b65e5b440
#
_cell.length_a   1.000
_cell.length_b   1.000
_cell.length_c   1.000
_cell.angle_alpha   90.00
_cell.angle_beta   90.00
_cell.angle_gamma   90.00
#
_symmetry.space_group_name_H-M   'P 1'
#
loop_
_entity.id
_entity.type
_entity.pdbx_description
1 polymer ?
#
loop_
_entity_poly.entity_id
_entity_poly.type
_entity_poly.pdbx_seq_one_letter_code
_entity_poly.pdbx_strand_id
1 'polypeptide(L)'
;VAPDQILCIQRDRARHDTFRTWSADGGRTWSERENIRPMLDCILQRPFLTRLDEDVCLLSGRDFGRKQVVCYLSKDAGQNFGNRLELDSHQRDGSYTSVVELTTGEFLIVWYSDSHTEPLRPDIKSAKLHYKAASESSG
;
A
#
# COMPACT_ATOMS: atom_id res chain seq x y z
N VAL A 1 1.93 -0.57 -18.41
CA VAL A 1 1.95 -1.96 -17.97
C VAL A 1 1.23 -2.81 -18.97
N ALA A 2 1.86 -3.89 -19.41
CA ALA A 2 1.23 -4.82 -20.35
C ALA A 2 -0.02 -5.43 -19.69
N PRO A 3 -1.10 -5.69 -20.47
CA PRO A 3 -2.35 -6.21 -19.89
C PRO A 3 -2.19 -7.51 -19.11
N ASP A 4 -1.20 -8.34 -19.47
CA ASP A 4 -0.98 -9.62 -18.81
C ASP A 4 0.03 -9.53 -17.66
N GLN A 5 0.55 -8.34 -17.38
CA GLN A 5 1.52 -8.15 -16.30
C GLN A 5 0.81 -7.92 -14.98
N ILE A 6 1.13 -8.74 -14.00
CA ILE A 6 0.51 -8.67 -12.67
C ILE A 6 1.62 -8.56 -11.62
N LEU A 7 1.41 -7.63 -10.69
CA LEU A 7 2.25 -7.50 -9.50
C LEU A 7 1.46 -8.03 -8.30
N CYS A 8 2.08 -8.91 -7.53
CA CYS A 8 1.50 -9.42 -6.29
C CYS A 8 2.41 -9.07 -5.12
N ILE A 9 1.83 -8.46 -4.10
CA ILE A 9 2.52 -8.13 -2.85
C ILE A 9 2.05 -9.11 -1.77
N GLN A 10 2.99 -9.70 -1.06
CA GLN A 10 2.72 -10.75 -0.09
C GLN A 10 3.44 -10.46 1.21
N ARG A 11 2.84 -10.83 2.33
CA ARG A 11 3.57 -10.85 3.59
C ARG A 11 4.03 -12.27 3.90
N ASP A 12 5.17 -12.38 4.56
CA ASP A 12 5.61 -13.65 5.14
C ASP A 12 5.41 -13.59 6.65
N ARG A 13 4.47 -14.38 7.13
CA ARG A 13 4.14 -14.38 8.56
C ARG A 13 5.29 -14.90 9.42
N ALA A 14 6.03 -15.88 8.93
CA ALA A 14 7.08 -16.54 9.73
C ALA A 14 8.30 -15.64 9.95
N ARG A 15 8.62 -14.82 8.94
CA ARG A 15 9.81 -13.96 8.99
C ARG A 15 9.48 -12.49 9.14
N HIS A 16 8.19 -12.15 9.12
CA HIS A 16 7.72 -10.77 9.16
C HIS A 16 8.27 -9.91 8.02
N ASP A 17 8.52 -10.53 6.85
CA ASP A 17 8.99 -9.82 5.67
C ASP A 17 7.85 -9.56 4.69
N THR A 18 8.09 -8.64 3.76
CA THR A 18 7.17 -8.32 2.68
C THR A 18 7.85 -8.68 1.37
N PHE A 19 7.15 -9.42 0.53
CA PHE A 19 7.67 -9.91 -0.73
C PHE A 19 6.81 -9.44 -1.89
N ARG A 20 7.42 -9.40 -3.07
CA ARG A 20 6.67 -9.22 -4.31
C ARG A 20 7.03 -10.30 -5.31
N THR A 21 6.09 -10.62 -6.17
CA THR A 21 6.26 -11.49 -7.31
C THR A 21 5.60 -10.86 -8.53
N TRP A 22 6.07 -11.23 -9.69
CA TRP A 22 5.57 -10.73 -10.95
C TRP A 22 5.10 -11.89 -11.82
N SER A 23 3.99 -11.66 -12.54
CA SER A 23 3.58 -12.53 -13.64
C SER A 23 3.58 -11.70 -14.92
N ALA A 24 4.06 -12.27 -16.00
CA ALA A 24 4.04 -11.65 -17.31
C ALA A 24 3.06 -12.33 -18.27
N ASP A 25 2.34 -13.33 -17.79
CA ASP A 25 1.47 -14.19 -18.62
C ASP A 25 0.06 -14.34 -18.04
N GLY A 26 -0.44 -13.29 -17.41
CA GLY A 26 -1.79 -13.27 -16.87
C GLY A 26 -1.98 -14.15 -15.64
N GLY A 27 -0.91 -14.39 -14.89
CA GLY A 27 -0.99 -15.15 -13.65
C GLY A 27 -0.72 -16.63 -13.78
N ARG A 28 -0.31 -17.10 -14.95
CA ARG A 28 -0.02 -18.52 -15.15
C ARG A 28 1.29 -18.95 -14.54
N THR A 29 2.31 -18.11 -14.66
CA THR A 29 3.61 -18.34 -14.02
C THR A 29 4.05 -17.08 -13.29
N TRP A 30 4.89 -17.25 -12.28
CA TRP A 30 5.33 -16.18 -11.40
C TRP A 30 6.84 -16.22 -11.22
N SER A 31 7.43 -15.04 -11.09
CA SER A 31 8.84 -14.91 -10.74
C SER A 31 9.12 -15.42 -9.34
N GLU A 32 10.40 -15.62 -9.01
CA GLU A 32 10.77 -15.84 -7.63
C GLU A 32 10.37 -14.61 -6.81
N ARG A 33 10.02 -14.81 -5.56
CA ARG A 33 9.65 -13.71 -4.70
C ARG A 33 10.88 -12.91 -4.29
N GLU A 34 10.72 -11.61 -4.27
CA GLU A 34 11.76 -10.67 -3.89
C GLU A 34 11.36 -9.99 -2.59
N ASN A 35 12.27 -9.93 -1.64
CA ASN A 35 12.03 -9.26 -0.37
C ASN A 35 12.12 -7.75 -0.58
N ILE A 36 11.03 -7.04 -0.36
CA ILE A 36 10.97 -5.58 -0.52
C ILE A 36 10.98 -4.84 0.81
N ARG A 37 11.15 -5.53 1.93
CA ARG A 37 11.25 -4.88 3.22
C ARG A 37 12.36 -3.81 3.26
N PRO A 38 13.56 -4.03 2.71
CA PRO A 38 14.57 -2.98 2.68
C PRO A 38 14.13 -1.72 1.94
N MET A 39 13.35 -1.88 0.87
CA MET A 39 12.81 -0.75 0.11
C MET A 39 11.79 0.05 0.91
N LEU A 40 10.95 -0.64 1.68
CA LEU A 40 9.89 -0.01 2.48
C LEU A 40 10.38 0.50 3.83
N ASP A 41 11.53 0.02 4.28
CA ASP A 41 12.08 0.31 5.61
C ASP A 41 11.07 -0.01 6.72
N CYS A 42 10.29 -1.05 6.56
CA CYS A 42 9.36 -1.51 7.58
C CYS A 42 8.89 -2.93 7.29
N ILE A 43 8.32 -3.54 8.33
CA ILE A 43 7.62 -4.82 8.20
C ILE A 43 6.18 -4.47 7.84
N LEU A 44 5.86 -4.49 6.54
CA LEU A 44 4.52 -4.16 6.07
C LEU A 44 3.63 -5.39 6.09
N GLN A 45 2.57 -5.34 6.87
CA GLN A 45 1.57 -6.39 6.96
C GLN A 45 0.25 -5.96 6.34
N ARG A 46 -0.57 -6.94 5.93
CA ARG A 46 -1.90 -6.69 5.36
C ARG A 46 -1.82 -5.73 4.17
N PRO A 47 -0.95 -6.03 3.19
CA PRO A 47 -0.75 -5.11 2.08
C PRO A 47 -1.98 -5.04 1.18
N PHE A 48 -2.27 -3.86 0.68
CA PHE A 48 -3.30 -3.60 -0.31
C PHE A 48 -2.69 -2.72 -1.40
N LEU A 49 -2.79 -3.17 -2.64
CA LEU A 49 -2.20 -2.49 -3.78
C LEU A 49 -3.30 -1.92 -4.66
N THR A 50 -3.21 -0.63 -4.97
CA THR A 50 -4.22 0.07 -5.76
C THR A 50 -3.57 0.81 -6.89
N ARG A 51 -4.12 0.69 -8.10
CA ARG A 51 -3.67 1.49 -9.23
C ARG A 51 -4.31 2.87 -9.15
N LEU A 52 -3.48 3.91 -9.23
CA LEU A 52 -3.95 5.30 -9.24
C LEU A 52 -3.98 5.87 -10.65
N ASP A 53 -3.05 5.47 -11.49
CA ASP A 53 -2.90 5.92 -12.87
C ASP A 53 -2.14 4.84 -13.63
N GLU A 54 -1.79 5.08 -14.89
CA GLU A 54 -1.23 4.06 -15.76
C GLU A 54 -0.07 3.27 -15.12
N ASP A 55 1.00 3.94 -14.74
CA ASP A 55 2.15 3.30 -14.08
C ASP A 55 2.29 3.70 -12.62
N VAL A 56 1.24 4.27 -12.04
CA VAL A 56 1.25 4.76 -10.67
C VAL A 56 0.39 3.89 -9.80
N CYS A 57 0.95 3.40 -8.71
CA CYS A 57 0.17 2.61 -7.75
C CYS A 57 0.52 2.99 -6.32
N LEU A 58 -0.43 2.70 -5.44
CA LEU A 58 -0.36 2.96 -4.02
C LEU A 58 -0.34 1.63 -3.28
N LEU A 59 0.64 1.44 -2.43
CA LEU A 59 0.72 0.28 -1.54
C LEU A 59 0.41 0.75 -0.13
N SER A 60 -0.60 0.16 0.48
CA SER A 60 -0.98 0.52 1.84
C SER A 60 -0.98 -0.71 2.75
N GLY A 61 -0.89 -0.49 4.04
CA GLY A 61 -0.88 -1.57 4.99
C GLY A 61 -0.47 -1.11 6.39
N ARG A 62 -0.08 -2.08 7.20
CA ARG A 62 0.35 -1.84 8.57
C ARG A 62 1.86 -1.94 8.69
N ASP A 63 2.48 -0.88 9.18
CA ASP A 63 3.85 -0.96 9.69
C ASP A 63 3.77 -1.62 11.07
N PHE A 64 4.14 -2.88 11.11
CA PHE A 64 4.00 -3.69 12.34
C PHE A 64 4.85 -3.14 13.48
N GLY A 65 6.09 -2.75 13.18
CA GLY A 65 7.02 -2.32 14.22
C GLY A 65 6.65 -0.97 14.83
N ARG A 66 6.17 -0.04 14.00
CA ARG A 66 5.81 1.32 14.45
C ARG A 66 4.35 1.45 14.83
N LYS A 67 3.54 0.42 14.62
CA LYS A 67 2.10 0.44 14.90
C LYS A 67 1.39 1.58 14.17
N GLN A 68 1.63 1.65 12.87
CA GLN A 68 1.07 2.70 12.03
C GLN A 68 0.36 2.12 10.81
N VAL A 69 -0.64 2.83 10.33
CA VAL A 69 -1.23 2.60 9.03
C VAL A 69 -0.53 3.53 8.06
N VAL A 70 0.04 2.96 7.00
CA VAL A 70 0.92 3.70 6.10
C VAL A 70 0.59 3.41 4.65
N CYS A 71 1.05 4.28 3.77
CA CYS A 71 1.05 4.00 2.35
C CYS A 71 2.33 4.51 1.69
N TYR A 72 2.63 3.92 0.54
CA TYR A 72 3.79 4.21 -0.29
C TYR A 72 3.33 4.38 -1.72
N LEU A 73 4.01 5.24 -2.46
CA LEU A 73 3.71 5.51 -3.86
C LEU A 73 4.78 4.90 -4.75
N SER A 74 4.35 4.28 -5.84
CA SER A 74 5.21 3.89 -6.94
C SER A 74 4.79 4.64 -8.20
N LYS A 75 5.76 5.18 -8.92
CA LYS A 75 5.53 5.87 -10.19
C LYS A 75 6.11 5.08 -11.38
N ASP A 76 6.58 3.88 -11.13
CA ASP A 76 7.24 3.04 -12.11
C ASP A 76 6.65 1.62 -12.14
N ALA A 77 5.34 1.54 -12.06
CA ALA A 77 4.58 0.30 -12.13
C ALA A 77 4.93 -0.71 -11.04
N GLY A 78 5.30 -0.22 -9.86
CA GLY A 78 5.60 -1.08 -8.72
C GLY A 78 7.05 -1.55 -8.63
N GLN A 79 7.93 -1.00 -9.44
CA GLN A 79 9.36 -1.31 -9.35
C GLN A 79 9.96 -0.73 -8.07
N ASN A 80 9.65 0.52 -7.78
CA ASN A 80 10.12 1.19 -6.58
C ASN A 80 8.95 1.83 -5.85
N PHE A 81 8.96 1.74 -4.53
CA PHE A 81 7.98 2.36 -3.66
C PHE A 81 8.68 3.36 -2.75
N GLY A 82 8.12 4.55 -2.63
CA GLY A 82 8.66 5.60 -1.79
C GLY A 82 7.55 6.53 -1.31
N ASN A 83 7.93 7.74 -0.92
CA ASN A 83 6.99 8.77 -0.46
C ASN A 83 6.07 8.25 0.65
N ARG A 84 6.67 7.65 1.68
CA ARG A 84 5.92 7.09 2.80
C ARG A 84 5.00 8.16 3.41
N LEU A 85 3.72 7.81 3.54
CA LEU A 85 2.73 8.64 4.20
C LEU A 85 2.16 7.87 5.38
N GLU A 86 2.22 8.45 6.56
CA GLU A 86 1.62 7.88 7.76
C GLU A 86 0.19 8.39 7.85
N LEU A 87 -0.77 7.48 7.83
CA LEU A 87 -2.19 7.83 7.89
C LEU A 87 -2.70 7.86 9.32
N ASP A 88 -2.22 6.96 10.16
CA ASP A 88 -2.74 6.75 11.50
C ASP A 88 -1.76 5.95 12.34
N SER A 89 -1.99 5.97 13.63
CA SER A 89 -1.31 5.09 14.57
C SER A 89 -2.35 4.32 15.38
N HIS A 90 -1.96 3.16 15.89
CA HIS A 90 -2.83 2.33 16.72
C HIS A 90 -2.04 1.79 17.89
N GLN A 91 -2.74 1.27 18.89
CA GLN A 91 -2.10 0.74 20.08
C GLN A 91 -1.87 -0.76 19.99
N ARG A 92 -2.87 -1.53 19.62
CA ARG A 92 -2.78 -2.98 19.48
C ARG A 92 -2.96 -3.44 18.05
N ASP A 93 -3.96 -2.89 17.36
CA ASP A 93 -4.33 -3.39 16.04
C ASP A 93 -4.86 -2.28 15.15
N GLY A 94 -4.60 -2.43 13.88
CA GLY A 94 -5.05 -1.50 12.87
C GLY A 94 -4.72 -1.99 11.47
N SER A 95 -5.25 -1.30 10.48
CA SER A 95 -5.01 -1.51 9.06
C SER A 95 -6.18 -2.17 8.32
N TYR A 96 -5.91 -3.19 7.51
CA TYR A 96 -6.85 -3.70 6.50
C TYR A 96 -7.41 -2.56 5.67
N THR A 97 -6.51 -1.90 4.96
CA THR A 97 -6.86 -0.77 4.11
C THR A 97 -7.60 -1.23 2.86
N SER A 98 -8.50 -0.39 2.38
CA SER A 98 -9.12 -0.51 1.05
C SER A 98 -9.13 0.87 0.43
N VAL A 99 -8.93 0.93 -0.87
CA VAL A 99 -8.87 2.21 -1.59
C VAL A 99 -9.80 2.13 -2.78
N VAL A 100 -10.58 3.19 -2.98
CA VAL A 100 -11.48 3.29 -4.13
C VAL A 100 -11.35 4.67 -4.75
N GLU A 101 -11.41 4.73 -6.07
CA GLU A 101 -11.44 6.00 -6.77
C GLU A 101 -12.85 6.57 -6.72
N LEU A 102 -12.98 7.81 -6.29
CA LEU A 102 -14.26 8.52 -6.24
C LEU A 102 -14.50 9.29 -7.54
N THR A 103 -13.53 10.08 -7.93
CA THR A 103 -13.50 10.80 -9.21
C THR A 103 -12.05 10.77 -9.68
N THR A 104 -11.81 11.18 -10.92
CA THR A 104 -10.44 11.16 -11.46
C THR A 104 -9.47 11.89 -10.55
N GLY A 105 -8.47 11.16 -10.06
CA GLY A 105 -7.44 11.71 -9.19
C GLY A 105 -7.83 11.85 -7.73
N GLU A 106 -9.07 11.49 -7.35
CA GLU A 106 -9.50 11.55 -5.97
C GLU A 106 -9.84 10.15 -5.46
N PHE A 107 -9.19 9.74 -4.40
CA PHE A 107 -9.32 8.39 -3.85
C PHE A 107 -9.73 8.45 -2.39
N LEU A 108 -10.56 7.51 -1.99
CA LEU A 108 -10.90 7.31 -0.59
C LEU A 108 -10.16 6.08 -0.09
N ILE A 109 -9.39 6.23 0.98
CA ILE A 109 -8.79 5.11 1.69
C ILE A 109 -9.53 4.93 3.02
N VAL A 110 -9.86 3.68 3.33
CA VAL A 110 -10.59 3.32 4.55
C VAL A 110 -9.76 2.26 5.29
N TRP A 111 -9.70 2.36 6.59
CA TRP A 111 -9.03 1.38 7.44
C TRP A 111 -9.72 1.33 8.80
N TYR A 112 -9.32 0.36 9.63
CA TYR A 112 -9.70 0.40 11.02
C TYR A 112 -8.46 0.58 11.88
N SER A 113 -8.63 1.16 13.05
CA SER A 113 -7.60 1.21 14.08
C SER A 113 -8.25 1.25 15.45
N ASP A 114 -7.56 0.73 16.45
CA ASP A 114 -8.06 0.83 17.80
C ASP A 114 -7.82 2.22 18.38
N SER A 115 -8.57 2.55 19.41
CA SER A 115 -8.40 3.79 20.13
C SER A 115 -7.16 3.74 21.01
N HIS A 116 -6.59 4.92 21.30
CA HIS A 116 -5.47 5.02 22.24
C HIS A 116 -5.92 5.19 23.67
N THR A 117 -7.23 5.13 23.93
CA THR A 117 -7.81 5.26 25.26
C THR A 117 -8.47 3.96 25.70
N GLU A 118 -8.51 3.71 26.99
CA GLU A 118 -9.21 2.54 27.53
C GLU A 118 -10.70 2.82 27.68
N PRO A 119 -11.59 1.85 27.37
CA PRO A 119 -11.25 0.57 26.76
C PRO A 119 -10.89 0.74 25.28
N LEU A 120 -9.98 -0.10 24.78
CA LEU A 120 -9.60 -0.06 23.36
C LEU A 120 -10.79 -0.47 22.51
N ARG A 121 -11.12 0.35 21.54
CA ARG A 121 -12.23 0.10 20.61
C ARG A 121 -11.75 0.27 19.19
N PRO A 122 -12.15 -0.64 18.28
CA PRO A 122 -11.87 -0.44 16.88
C PRO A 122 -12.78 0.61 16.28
N ASP A 123 -12.21 1.53 15.55
CA ASP A 123 -12.92 2.57 14.80
C ASP A 123 -12.66 2.40 13.32
N ILE A 124 -13.66 2.65 12.49
CA ILE A 124 -13.48 2.74 11.05
C ILE A 124 -13.11 4.19 10.74
N LYS A 125 -12.00 4.36 10.05
CA LYS A 125 -11.48 5.67 9.69
C LYS A 125 -11.29 5.78 8.19
N SER A 126 -11.25 6.98 7.69
CA SER A 126 -11.02 7.22 6.27
C SER A 126 -10.27 8.51 6.04
N ALA A 127 -9.65 8.61 4.87
CA ALA A 127 -9.01 9.81 4.40
C ALA A 127 -9.20 9.92 2.89
N LYS A 128 -9.23 11.14 2.39
CA LYS A 128 -9.21 11.37 0.95
C LYS A 128 -7.78 11.62 0.52
N LEU A 129 -7.38 10.95 -0.54
CA LEU A 129 -6.08 11.11 -1.16
C LEU A 129 -6.27 11.71 -2.54
N HIS A 130 -5.48 12.71 -2.85
CA HIS A 130 -5.50 13.33 -4.17
C HIS A 130 -4.20 13.00 -4.86
N TYR A 131 -4.30 12.37 -6.04
CA TYR A 131 -3.16 12.15 -6.89
C TYR A 131 -3.23 13.09 -8.09
N LYS A 132 -2.16 13.84 -8.27
CA LYS A 132 -2.02 14.69 -9.41
C LYS A 132 -0.72 14.34 -10.06
N ALA A 133 -0.77 13.94 -11.32
CA ALA A 133 0.46 13.79 -12.08
C ALA A 133 1.19 15.12 -12.07
N ALA A 134 2.50 15.10 -11.95
CA ALA A 134 3.29 16.31 -12.05
C ALA A 134 2.97 16.96 -13.39
N SER A 135 2.49 18.22 -13.35
CA SER A 135 2.18 18.88 -14.57
C SER A 135 3.44 19.15 -15.26
N GLU A 136 3.43 18.82 -16.51
CA GLU A 136 4.50 19.14 -17.14
C GLU A 136 4.56 20.43 -17.39
N SER A 137 4.49 21.26 -16.86
CA SER A 137 4.53 22.50 -16.98
C SER A 137 4.81 23.17 -17.19
N SER A 138 4.64 23.29 -17.05
CA SER A 138 4.45 24.20 -17.03
C SER A 138 5.13 25.07 -17.12
N GLY A 139 5.75 25.11 -17.35
CA GLY A 139 6.40 26.28 -17.37
C GLY A 139 7.08 26.59 -18.18
#